data_1735b470e85dbf4b9d4146e4ab7636a8
#
_entry.id   1735b470e85dbf4b9d4146e4ab7636a8
#
_cell.length_a   1.000
_cell.length_b   1.000
_cell.length_c   1.000
_cell.angle_alpha   90.00
_cell.angle_beta   90.00
_cell.angle_gamma   90.00
#
_symmetry.space_group_name_H-M   'P 1'
#
loop_
_entity.id
_entity.type
_entity.pdbx_description
1 polymer ?
#
loop_
_entity_poly.entity_id
_entity_poly.type
_entity_poly.pdbx_seq_one_letter_code
_entity_poly.pdbx_strand_id
1 'polypeptide(L)'
;MAIELYWGSGSPFAWRVMLTLELKRLPYESKLLEFSKEEHKTPAYLRLNPRGKVPTLKDGDFVLSESIAIMAYLDRKYPTPPFSEPRQSKQD
;
A
#
# COMPACT_ATOMS: atom_id res chain seq x y z
N MET A 1 0.48 -8.03 13.86
CA MET A 1 0.90 -7.68 12.51
C MET A 1 1.10 -6.18 12.42
N ALA A 2 2.10 -5.76 11.68
CA ALA A 2 2.46 -4.34 11.63
C ALA A 2 2.55 -3.93 10.17
N ILE A 3 1.46 -3.36 9.66
CA ILE A 3 1.43 -2.85 8.30
C ILE A 3 1.72 -1.36 8.33
N GLU A 4 2.69 -0.93 7.53
CA GLU A 4 3.02 0.48 7.35
C GLU A 4 2.88 0.81 5.88
N LEU A 5 2.17 1.89 5.59
CA LEU A 5 2.02 2.36 4.22
C LEU A 5 2.72 3.70 4.07
N TYR A 6 3.71 3.75 3.20
CA TYR A 6 4.42 4.99 2.87
C TYR A 6 3.78 5.57 1.62
N TRP A 7 3.33 6.83 1.72
CA TRP A 7 2.57 7.44 0.64
C TRP A 7 2.86 8.93 0.56
N GLY A 8 2.43 9.52 -0.54
CA GLY A 8 2.60 10.95 -0.75
C GLY A 8 1.29 11.57 -1.20
N SER A 9 1.05 12.80 -0.76
CA SER A 9 -0.18 13.50 -1.11
C SER A 9 -0.28 13.68 -2.61
N GLY A 10 -1.47 13.44 -3.15
CA GLY A 10 -1.72 13.61 -4.58
C GLY A 10 -1.38 12.43 -5.45
N SER A 11 -0.92 11.33 -4.87
CA SER A 11 -0.59 10.14 -5.65
C SER A 11 -1.82 9.24 -5.78
N PRO A 12 -2.38 9.09 -7.00
CA PRO A 12 -3.52 8.19 -7.17
C PRO A 12 -3.18 6.74 -6.89
N PHE A 13 -1.92 6.36 -7.11
CA PHE A 13 -1.49 4.98 -6.87
C PHE A 13 -1.49 4.67 -5.38
N ALA A 14 -1.05 5.62 -4.54
CA ALA A 14 -1.07 5.43 -3.11
C ALA A 14 -2.50 5.37 -2.60
N TRP A 15 -3.38 6.18 -3.17
CA TRP A 15 -4.78 6.19 -2.74
C TRP A 15 -5.46 4.85 -3.00
N ARG A 16 -5.12 4.19 -4.10
CA ARG A 16 -5.67 2.86 -4.38
C ARG A 16 -5.33 1.87 -3.27
N VAL A 17 -4.08 1.92 -2.80
CA VAL A 17 -3.65 1.03 -1.74
C VAL A 17 -4.35 1.38 -0.44
N MET A 18 -4.46 2.68 -0.13
CA MET A 18 -5.16 3.11 1.08
C MET A 18 -6.62 2.64 1.07
N LEU A 19 -7.29 2.79 -0.07
CA LEU A 19 -8.66 2.35 -0.20
C LEU A 19 -8.77 0.85 0.03
N THR A 20 -7.83 0.08 -0.51
CA THR A 20 -7.82 -1.37 -0.31
C THR A 20 -7.70 -1.72 1.16
N LEU A 21 -6.79 -1.05 1.87
CA LEU A 21 -6.61 -1.29 3.30
C LEU A 21 -7.88 -0.95 4.09
N GLU A 22 -8.52 0.17 3.73
CA GLU A 22 -9.74 0.59 4.40
C GLU A 22 -10.88 -0.38 4.14
N LEU A 23 -11.04 -0.81 2.89
CA LEU A 23 -12.11 -1.74 2.54
C LEU A 23 -11.94 -3.10 3.21
N LYS A 24 -10.70 -3.52 3.39
CA LYS A 24 -10.41 -4.77 4.08
C LYS A 24 -10.38 -4.61 5.58
N ARG A 25 -10.54 -3.40 6.07
CA ARG A 25 -10.55 -3.08 7.51
C ARG A 25 -9.27 -3.55 8.18
N LEU A 26 -8.15 -3.42 7.47
CA LEU A 26 -6.86 -3.78 8.02
C LEU A 26 -6.26 -2.58 8.74
N PRO A 27 -5.82 -2.76 9.99
CA PRO A 27 -5.14 -1.66 10.67
C PRO A 27 -3.77 -1.45 10.03
N TYR A 28 -3.41 -0.18 9.84
CA TYR A 28 -2.12 0.13 9.27
C TYR A 28 -1.65 1.48 9.77
N GLU A 29 -0.35 1.68 9.74
CA GLU A 29 0.24 2.95 10.12
C GLU A 29 0.49 3.76 8.86
N SER A 30 -0.04 4.97 8.84
CA SER A 30 0.08 5.86 7.69
C SER A 30 1.35 6.68 7.81
N LYS A 31 2.22 6.59 6.81
CA LYS A 31 3.50 7.30 6.77
C LYS A 31 3.51 8.24 5.59
N LEU A 32 3.04 9.47 5.83
CA LEU A 32 3.02 10.48 4.78
C LEU A 32 4.41 11.05 4.56
N LEU A 33 4.85 11.05 3.31
CA LEU A 33 6.13 11.62 2.92
C LEU A 33 5.89 12.98 2.26
N GLU A 34 6.65 13.99 2.66
CA GLU A 34 6.54 15.31 2.06
C GLU A 34 7.51 15.41 0.91
N PHE A 35 6.96 15.45 -0.32
CA PHE A 35 7.79 15.50 -1.51
C PHE A 35 8.59 16.81 -1.59
N SER A 36 8.01 17.89 -1.09
CA SER A 36 8.70 19.18 -1.10
C SER A 36 9.97 19.17 -0.25
N LYS A 37 10.03 18.25 0.73
CA LYS A 37 11.21 18.07 1.55
C LYS A 37 12.03 16.88 1.11
N GLU A 38 11.67 16.29 -0.02
CA GLU A 38 12.37 15.14 -0.59
C GLU A 38 12.47 13.97 0.38
N GLU A 39 11.45 13.77 1.20
CA GLU A 39 11.47 12.66 2.16
C GLU A 39 11.48 11.31 1.48
N HIS A 40 10.98 11.24 0.25
CA HIS A 40 11.02 10.00 -0.54
C HIS A 40 12.41 9.73 -1.10
N LYS A 41 13.35 10.63 -0.92
CA LYS A 41 14.73 10.47 -1.39
C LYS A 41 15.73 10.33 -0.24
N THR A 42 15.25 10.26 1.00
CA THR A 42 16.15 10.08 2.13
C THR A 42 16.81 8.71 2.09
N PRO A 43 18.02 8.57 2.66
CA PRO A 43 18.67 7.27 2.69
C PRO A 43 17.82 6.20 3.38
N ALA A 44 17.10 6.58 4.43
CA ALA A 44 16.26 5.62 5.15
C ALA A 44 15.16 5.09 4.24
N TYR A 45 14.50 5.99 3.50
CA TYR A 45 13.42 5.56 2.62
C TYR A 45 13.95 4.79 1.42
N LEU A 46 15.10 5.21 0.87
CA LEU A 46 15.67 4.52 -0.29
C LEU A 46 16.11 3.10 0.05
N ARG A 47 16.37 2.83 1.32
CA ARG A 47 16.62 1.45 1.73
C ARG A 47 15.36 0.60 1.63
N LEU A 48 14.20 1.20 1.84
CA LEU A 48 12.92 0.50 1.66
C LEU A 48 12.55 0.38 0.19
N ASN A 49 12.73 1.44 -0.55
CA ASN A 49 12.39 1.47 -1.97
C ASN A 49 13.45 2.25 -2.73
N PRO A 50 14.41 1.57 -3.35
CA PRO A 50 15.50 2.26 -4.07
C PRO A 50 15.03 3.18 -5.18
N ARG A 51 13.83 2.99 -5.70
CA ARG A 51 13.29 3.88 -6.73
C ARG A 51 12.85 5.22 -6.18
N GLY A 52 12.69 5.33 -4.85
CA GLY A 52 12.27 6.58 -4.25
C GLY A 52 10.88 7.01 -4.64
N LYS A 53 9.98 6.08 -4.82
CA LYS A 53 8.60 6.35 -5.23
C LYS A 53 7.61 5.83 -4.21
N VAL A 54 6.37 6.24 -4.34
CA VAL A 54 5.27 5.76 -3.50
C VAL A 54 4.25 5.09 -4.39
N PRO A 55 3.45 4.18 -3.87
CA PRO A 55 3.43 3.71 -2.49
C PRO A 55 4.46 2.63 -2.21
N THR A 56 4.79 2.46 -0.93
CA THR A 56 5.57 1.33 -0.45
C THR A 56 4.85 0.77 0.75
N LEU A 57 4.64 -0.52 0.77
CA LEU A 57 3.99 -1.21 1.88
C LEU A 57 5.01 -2.04 2.62
N LYS A 58 4.99 -1.95 3.94
CA LYS A 58 5.83 -2.79 4.79
C LYS A 58 4.90 -3.57 5.71
N ASP A 59 5.00 -4.88 5.66
CA ASP A 59 4.18 -5.77 6.49
C ASP A 59 5.15 -6.68 7.25
N GLY A 60 5.42 -6.30 8.49
CA GLY A 60 6.47 -6.95 9.24
C GLY A 60 7.81 -6.67 8.56
N ASP A 61 8.49 -7.71 8.16
CA ASP A 61 9.78 -7.57 7.44
C ASP A 61 9.63 -7.58 5.94
N PHE A 62 8.42 -7.80 5.44
CA PHE A 62 8.17 -7.86 4.01
C PHE A 62 7.90 -6.46 3.46
N VAL A 63 8.63 -6.09 2.42
CA VAL A 63 8.50 -4.77 1.80
C VAL A 63 8.14 -4.94 0.34
N LEU A 64 7.15 -4.19 -0.12
CA LEU A 64 6.65 -4.31 -1.49
C LEU A 64 6.29 -2.92 -2.01
N SER A 65 6.66 -2.63 -3.24
CA SER A 65 6.28 -1.41 -3.91
C SER A 65 5.44 -1.75 -5.14
N GLU A 66 4.91 -0.72 -5.83
CA GLU A 66 4.01 -0.84 -6.96
C GLU A 66 2.59 -1.15 -6.50
N SER A 67 1.69 -0.22 -6.77
CA SER A 67 0.33 -0.31 -6.23
C SER A 67 -0.40 -1.59 -6.61
N ILE A 68 -0.26 -2.04 -7.87
CA ILE A 68 -0.95 -3.24 -8.30
C ILE A 68 -0.43 -4.46 -7.56
N ALA A 69 0.89 -4.55 -7.40
CA ALA A 69 1.50 -5.66 -6.67
C ALA A 69 1.08 -5.65 -5.21
N ILE A 70 1.02 -4.46 -4.61
CA ILE A 70 0.60 -4.33 -3.22
C ILE A 70 -0.84 -4.79 -3.05
N MET A 71 -1.72 -4.37 -3.95
CA MET A 71 -3.12 -4.74 -3.86
C MET A 71 -3.30 -6.25 -4.03
N ALA A 72 -2.56 -6.85 -4.95
CA ALA A 72 -2.61 -8.30 -5.13
C ALA A 72 -2.10 -9.04 -3.89
N TYR A 73 -1.04 -8.53 -3.30
CA TYR A 73 -0.49 -9.10 -2.07
C TYR A 73 -1.51 -9.07 -0.94
N LEU A 74 -2.15 -7.90 -0.76
CA LEU A 74 -3.12 -7.74 0.31
C LEU A 74 -4.32 -8.64 0.10
N ASP A 75 -4.77 -8.77 -1.15
CA ASP A 75 -5.92 -9.61 -1.44
C ASP A 75 -5.61 -11.08 -1.21
N ARG A 76 -4.37 -11.48 -1.47
CA ARG A 76 -3.97 -12.87 -1.28
C ARG A 76 -3.74 -13.21 0.19
N LYS A 77 -3.07 -12.32 0.92
CA LYS A 77 -2.76 -12.58 2.32
C LYS A 77 -3.96 -12.34 3.23
N TYR A 78 -4.80 -11.38 2.89
CA TYR A 78 -5.98 -11.03 3.66
C TYR A 78 -7.19 -11.11 2.75
N PRO A 79 -7.65 -12.31 2.43
CA PRO A 79 -8.65 -12.49 1.37
C PRO A 79 -10.05 -12.03 1.71
N THR A 80 -10.33 -11.74 2.96
CA THR A 80 -11.70 -11.39 3.36
C THR A 80 -11.74 -9.98 3.93
N PRO A 81 -12.57 -9.09 3.37
CA PRO A 81 -13.32 -9.25 2.12
C PRO A 81 -12.40 -9.10 0.91
N PRO A 82 -12.69 -9.79 -0.18
CA PRO A 82 -11.83 -9.67 -1.37
C PRO A 82 -12.03 -8.30 -2.01
N PHE A 83 -10.91 -7.68 -2.39
CA PHE A 83 -10.97 -6.40 -3.06
C PHE A 83 -11.45 -6.52 -4.48
N SER A 84 -11.01 -7.55 -5.17
CA SER A 84 -11.31 -7.76 -6.58
C SER A 84 -12.56 -8.62 -6.79
N GLU A 85 -13.51 -8.56 -5.89
CA GLU A 85 -14.77 -9.30 -5.97
C GLU A 85 -15.51 -8.92 -7.24
N PRO A 86 -15.82 -9.85 -8.05
CA PRO A 86 -16.61 -9.57 -9.23
C PRO A 86 -18.07 -9.54 -8.93
N ARG A 87 -18.25 -10.01 -8.71
CA ARG A 87 -19.19 -10.27 -8.51
C ARG A 87 -19.86 -11.17 -8.46
N GLN A 88 -19.50 -11.63 -8.45
CA GLN A 88 -20.02 -12.39 -8.41
C GLN A 88 -20.64 -12.76 -8.28
N SER A 89 -20.70 -12.95 -8.45
CA SER A 89 -21.36 -13.17 -8.41
C SER A 89 -22.12 -13.35 -8.36
N LYS A 90 -22.31 -13.48 -8.48
CA LYS A 90 -23.06 -13.43 -8.51
C LYS A 90 -23.66 -13.67 -8.64
N GLN A 91 -23.51 -13.96 -8.91
CA GLN A 91 -24.03 -14.05 -9.05
C GLN A 91 -24.51 -14.19 -8.88
N ASP A 92 -24.56 -14.55 -9.01
CA ASP A 92 -24.92 -14.54 -8.89
C ASP A 92 -25.11 -14.59 -8.76
#